data_c6f0bf9bc8aec183f73d03f62cceeeae
#
_entry.id   c6f0bf9bc8aec183f73d03f62cceeeae
#
_cell.length_a   1.000
_cell.length_b   1.000
_cell.length_c   1.000
_cell.angle_alpha   90.00
_cell.angle_beta   90.00
_cell.angle_gamma   90.00
#
_symmetry.space_group_name_H-M   'P 1'
#
loop_
_entity.id
_entity.type
_entity.pdbx_description
1 polymer ?
#
loop_
_entity_poly.entity_id
_entity_poly.type
_entity_poly.pdbx_seq_one_letter_code
_entity_poly.pdbx_strand_id
1 'polypeptide(L)'
;PAWLFPAHERIIRDIAGLGSVNPDAKPVPSPKRYDSCDVLVIGAGPSGISAAIAAAKAGAKVVLVDETRCLGGSLCFAGAALADAESTIHNLTSELSELDNVDVRLDTCVRGCYADNWVALVDGDRLTKMRTCQIVVATGVYEQPAVFRHNDLPGVMLGTGAQRLLH
;
A
#
# COMPACT_ATOMS: atom_id res chain seq x y z
N PRO A 1 -36.19 10.24 -26.23
CA PRO A 1 -35.82 11.55 -26.76
C PRO A 1 -34.53 12.07 -26.08
N ALA A 2 -33.59 12.62 -26.86
CA ALA A 2 -32.28 13.03 -26.38
C ALA A 2 -32.33 14.10 -25.25
N TRP A 3 -33.40 14.86 -25.15
CA TRP A 3 -33.59 15.90 -24.11
C TRP A 3 -33.84 15.32 -22.72
N LEU A 4 -34.26 14.05 -22.59
CA LEU A 4 -34.48 13.38 -21.32
C LEU A 4 -33.15 12.79 -20.75
N PHE A 5 -32.12 12.66 -21.58
CA PHE A 5 -30.85 12.05 -21.19
C PHE A 5 -30.19 12.70 -19.96
N PRO A 6 -30.11 14.05 -19.87
CA PRO A 6 -29.49 14.69 -18.70
C PRO A 6 -30.22 14.41 -17.37
N ALA A 7 -31.55 14.28 -17.43
CA ALA A 7 -32.34 13.97 -16.22
C ALA A 7 -32.15 12.53 -15.77
N HIS A 8 -32.12 11.57 -16.71
CA HIS A 8 -31.83 10.18 -16.40
C HIS A 8 -30.39 9.97 -15.91
N GLU A 9 -29.43 10.64 -16.53
CA GLU A 9 -28.03 10.59 -16.11
C GLU A 9 -27.86 11.06 -14.66
N ARG A 10 -28.52 12.17 -14.27
CA ARG A 10 -28.48 12.69 -12.91
C ARG A 10 -29.04 11.67 -11.91
N ILE A 11 -30.18 11.07 -12.19
CA ILE A 11 -30.82 10.07 -11.33
C ILE A 11 -29.92 8.82 -11.19
N ILE A 12 -29.36 8.36 -12.29
CA ILE A 12 -28.44 7.19 -12.28
C ILE A 12 -27.17 7.50 -11.47
N ARG A 13 -26.59 8.69 -11.62
CA ARG A 13 -25.43 9.12 -10.83
C ARG A 13 -25.72 9.15 -9.34
N ASP A 14 -26.86 9.69 -8.95
CA ASP A 14 -27.27 9.77 -7.54
C ASP A 14 -27.49 8.38 -6.93
N ILE A 15 -28.15 7.47 -7.67
CA ILE A 15 -28.37 6.07 -7.23
C ILE A 15 -27.05 5.32 -7.17
N ALA A 16 -26.14 5.52 -8.13
CA ALA A 16 -24.85 4.86 -8.19
C ALA A 16 -23.81 5.42 -7.20
N GLY A 17 -24.14 6.49 -6.48
CA GLY A 17 -23.21 7.11 -5.52
C GLY A 17 -21.93 7.68 -6.15
N LEU A 18 -21.96 8.02 -7.44
CA LEU A 18 -20.79 8.53 -8.17
C LEU A 18 -20.36 9.95 -7.76
N GLY A 19 -21.13 10.61 -6.89
CA GLY A 19 -20.87 11.96 -6.47
C GLY A 19 -21.03 12.99 -7.59
N SER A 20 -20.70 14.23 -7.29
CA SER A 20 -20.69 15.32 -8.27
C SER A 20 -19.30 15.94 -8.37
N VAL A 21 -18.88 16.23 -9.60
CA VAL A 21 -17.65 17.00 -9.85
C VAL A 21 -17.91 18.46 -9.50
N ASN A 22 -17.07 19.03 -8.67
CA ASN A 22 -17.07 20.47 -8.41
C ASN A 22 -16.13 21.16 -9.42
N PRO A 23 -16.66 21.84 -10.45
CA PRO A 23 -15.83 22.50 -11.46
C PRO A 23 -15.07 23.71 -10.91
N ASP A 24 -15.50 24.26 -9.76
CA ASP A 24 -14.88 25.41 -9.10
C ASP A 24 -13.84 24.99 -8.05
N ALA A 25 -13.59 23.67 -7.90
CA ALA A 25 -12.59 23.18 -6.99
C ALA A 25 -11.20 23.69 -7.36
N LYS A 26 -10.63 24.51 -6.48
CA LYS A 26 -9.26 24.99 -6.66
C LYS A 26 -8.29 23.90 -6.25
N PRO A 27 -7.22 23.66 -7.05
CA PRO A 27 -6.19 22.72 -6.66
C PRO A 27 -5.53 23.19 -5.36
N VAL A 28 -5.52 22.32 -4.35
CA VAL A 28 -4.75 22.55 -3.13
C VAL A 28 -3.32 22.13 -3.41
N PRO A 29 -2.32 23.03 -3.29
CA PRO A 29 -0.93 22.65 -3.48
C PRO A 29 -0.53 21.60 -2.46
N SER A 30 -0.11 20.43 -2.94
CA SER A 30 0.42 19.39 -2.07
C SER A 30 1.79 19.79 -1.53
N PRO A 31 2.04 19.72 -0.21
CA PRO A 31 3.36 19.94 0.36
C PRO A 31 4.36 18.97 -0.27
N LYS A 32 5.50 19.48 -0.74
CA LYS A 32 6.55 18.69 -1.38
C LYS A 32 7.75 18.55 -0.44
N ARG A 33 8.24 17.34 -0.30
CA ARG A 33 9.47 17.01 0.42
C ARG A 33 10.44 16.33 -0.53
N TYR A 34 11.73 16.60 -0.33
CA TYR A 34 12.82 15.87 -0.98
C TYR A 34 13.56 15.08 0.08
N ASP A 35 13.86 13.82 -0.21
CA ASP A 35 14.56 12.94 0.71
C ASP A 35 15.44 11.94 -0.05
N SER A 36 16.37 11.28 0.65
CA SER A 36 17.25 10.29 0.08
C SER A 36 17.60 9.17 1.04
N CYS A 37 17.83 7.97 0.50
CA CYS A 37 18.30 6.80 1.22
C CYS A 37 19.22 5.96 0.32
N ASP A 38 19.91 4.99 0.90
CA ASP A 38 20.70 4.03 0.12
C ASP A 38 19.79 2.95 -0.44
N VAL A 39 18.89 2.42 0.38
CA VAL A 39 17.94 1.36 -0.01
C VAL A 39 16.52 1.79 0.35
N LEU A 40 15.65 1.80 -0.65
CA LEU A 40 14.20 1.93 -0.46
C LEU A 40 13.56 0.55 -0.55
N VAL A 41 12.90 0.12 0.51
CA VAL A 41 12.13 -1.13 0.54
C VAL A 41 10.64 -0.79 0.45
N ILE A 42 9.94 -1.36 -0.52
CA ILE A 42 8.53 -1.12 -0.81
C ILE A 42 7.73 -2.35 -0.39
N GLY A 43 6.94 -2.21 0.66
CA GLY A 43 6.16 -3.27 1.30
C GLY A 43 6.78 -3.72 2.62
N ALA A 44 6.01 -3.63 3.71
CA ALA A 44 6.40 -4.01 5.06
C ALA A 44 5.80 -5.36 5.50
N GLY A 45 5.65 -6.28 4.56
CA GLY A 45 5.43 -7.69 4.85
C GLY A 45 6.71 -8.37 5.36
N PRO A 46 6.66 -9.67 5.70
CA PRO A 46 7.82 -10.38 6.26
C PRO A 46 9.05 -10.31 5.36
N SER A 47 8.88 -10.41 4.06
CA SER A 47 9.98 -10.30 3.08
C SER A 47 10.61 -8.90 3.05
N GLY A 48 9.78 -7.85 3.10
CA GLY A 48 10.27 -6.47 3.10
C GLY A 48 10.96 -6.12 4.40
N ILE A 49 10.42 -6.51 5.55
CA ILE A 49 11.06 -6.30 6.86
C ILE A 49 12.41 -7.01 6.90
N SER A 50 12.48 -8.27 6.47
CA SER A 50 13.74 -9.04 6.43
C SER A 50 14.76 -8.38 5.50
N ALA A 51 14.34 -7.85 4.34
CA ALA A 51 15.21 -7.14 3.42
C ALA A 51 15.73 -5.83 4.02
N ALA A 52 14.86 -5.08 4.72
CA ALA A 52 15.24 -3.84 5.41
C ALA A 52 16.27 -4.11 6.51
N ILE A 53 16.05 -5.14 7.34
CA ILE A 53 17.00 -5.58 8.38
C ILE A 53 18.35 -5.96 7.76
N ALA A 54 18.34 -6.76 6.70
CA ALA A 54 19.58 -7.20 6.06
C ALA A 54 20.38 -6.02 5.48
N ALA A 55 19.71 -5.09 4.81
CA ALA A 55 20.34 -3.89 4.25
C ALA A 55 20.87 -2.98 5.37
N ALA A 56 20.13 -2.79 6.45
CA ALA A 56 20.54 -1.96 7.58
C ALA A 56 21.75 -2.56 8.32
N LYS A 57 21.78 -3.88 8.53
CA LYS A 57 22.95 -4.58 9.11
C LYS A 57 24.18 -4.48 8.22
N ALA A 58 24.02 -4.33 6.92
CA ALA A 58 25.13 -4.04 5.99
C ALA A 58 25.58 -2.57 6.02
N GLY A 59 24.97 -1.73 6.86
CA GLY A 59 25.36 -0.33 7.07
C GLY A 59 24.62 0.66 6.14
N ALA A 60 23.64 0.23 5.35
CA ALA A 60 22.88 1.11 4.48
C ALA A 60 21.87 1.96 5.30
N LYS A 61 21.62 3.20 4.84
CA LYS A 61 20.47 3.98 5.27
C LYS A 61 19.24 3.48 4.55
N VAL A 62 18.30 2.88 5.29
CA VAL A 62 17.11 2.24 4.73
C VAL A 62 15.86 3.07 4.99
N VAL A 63 15.00 3.16 3.98
CA VAL A 63 13.62 3.62 4.15
C VAL A 63 12.70 2.45 3.78
N LEU A 64 11.86 2.03 4.73
CA LEU A 64 10.84 1.00 4.54
C LEU A 64 9.47 1.67 4.45
N VAL A 65 8.76 1.47 3.35
CA VAL A 65 7.45 2.08 3.12
C VAL A 65 6.36 1.03 2.94
N ASP A 66 5.18 1.31 3.49
CA ASP A 66 3.99 0.47 3.29
C ASP A 66 2.73 1.34 3.22
N GLU A 67 1.76 0.95 2.40
CA GLU A 67 0.47 1.62 2.29
C GLU A 67 -0.46 1.34 3.48
N THR A 68 -0.18 0.29 4.26
CA THR A 68 -0.94 -0.06 5.45
C THR A 68 -0.41 0.64 6.69
N ARG A 69 -1.20 0.61 7.77
CA ARG A 69 -0.85 1.23 9.08
C ARG A 69 -0.11 0.30 10.01
N CYS A 70 0.15 -0.94 9.61
CA CYS A 70 0.81 -1.93 10.43
C CYS A 70 1.87 -2.70 9.65
N LEU A 71 2.89 -3.14 10.36
CA LEU A 71 3.91 -4.06 9.87
C LEU A 71 3.37 -5.48 9.85
N GLY A 72 3.90 -6.33 8.96
CA GLY A 72 3.61 -7.75 8.91
C GLY A 72 2.87 -8.22 7.65
N GLY A 73 2.23 -7.30 6.90
CA GLY A 73 1.58 -7.60 5.62
C GLY A 73 0.56 -8.73 5.73
N SER A 74 0.66 -9.75 4.89
CA SER A 74 -0.29 -10.88 4.87
C SER A 74 -0.28 -11.73 6.15
N LEU A 75 0.79 -11.73 6.94
CA LEU A 75 0.83 -12.45 8.21
C LEU A 75 -0.16 -11.88 9.23
N CYS A 76 -0.50 -10.58 9.13
CA CYS A 76 -1.49 -9.96 10.01
C CYS A 76 -2.87 -10.60 9.90
N PHE A 77 -3.16 -11.28 8.79
CA PHE A 77 -4.45 -11.92 8.51
C PHE A 77 -4.36 -13.44 8.40
N ALA A 78 -3.22 -14.02 8.78
CA ALA A 78 -2.98 -15.46 8.63
C ALA A 78 -3.83 -16.30 9.59
N GLY A 79 -4.27 -15.72 10.73
CA GLY A 79 -5.08 -16.39 11.72
C GLY A 79 -4.48 -17.73 12.17
N ALA A 80 -5.34 -18.68 12.53
CA ALA A 80 -4.93 -20.01 12.97
C ALA A 80 -4.25 -20.88 11.86
N ALA A 81 -4.27 -20.43 10.61
CA ALA A 81 -3.65 -21.16 9.49
C ALA A 81 -2.10 -21.16 9.56
N LEU A 82 -1.51 -20.21 10.28
CA LEU A 82 -0.07 -20.10 10.52
C LEU A 82 0.18 -19.87 12.01
N ALA A 83 0.38 -20.97 12.74
CA ALA A 83 0.56 -20.94 14.20
C ALA A 83 1.70 -20.00 14.67
N ASP A 84 2.70 -19.78 13.81
CA ASP A 84 3.87 -18.97 14.12
C ASP A 84 3.82 -17.54 13.53
N ALA A 85 2.68 -17.10 12.97
CA ALA A 85 2.58 -15.80 12.31
C ALA A 85 2.84 -14.64 13.29
N GLU A 86 2.19 -14.66 14.44
CA GLU A 86 2.36 -13.63 15.47
C GLU A 86 3.80 -13.57 16.00
N SER A 87 4.38 -14.71 16.30
CA SER A 87 5.77 -14.79 16.79
C SER A 87 6.75 -14.30 15.72
N THR A 88 6.51 -14.65 14.46
CA THR A 88 7.33 -14.18 13.34
C THR A 88 7.26 -12.66 13.17
N ILE A 89 6.05 -12.09 13.20
CA ILE A 89 5.88 -10.61 13.13
C ILE A 89 6.57 -9.97 14.31
N HIS A 90 6.35 -10.48 15.52
CA HIS A 90 6.93 -9.90 16.74
C HIS A 90 8.46 -9.91 16.68
N ASN A 91 9.08 -11.02 16.30
CA ASN A 91 10.53 -11.13 16.18
C ASN A 91 11.10 -10.17 15.14
N LEU A 92 10.49 -10.12 13.94
CA LEU A 92 10.92 -9.22 12.86
C LEU A 92 10.77 -7.75 13.23
N THR A 93 9.66 -7.38 13.85
CA THR A 93 9.41 -5.98 14.25
C THR A 93 10.31 -5.56 15.42
N SER A 94 10.58 -6.47 16.37
CA SER A 94 11.52 -6.21 17.46
C SER A 94 12.93 -5.98 16.91
N GLU A 95 13.41 -6.87 16.06
CA GLU A 95 14.72 -6.72 15.43
C GLU A 95 14.84 -5.46 14.59
N LEU A 96 13.79 -5.10 13.83
CA LEU A 96 13.73 -3.87 13.04
C LEU A 96 13.84 -2.62 13.92
N SER A 97 13.19 -2.64 15.09
CA SER A 97 13.16 -1.50 16.02
C SER A 97 14.50 -1.22 16.71
N GLU A 98 15.43 -2.18 16.71
CA GLU A 98 16.78 -2.02 17.26
C GLU A 98 17.74 -1.32 16.29
N LEU A 99 17.30 -1.05 15.05
CA LEU A 99 18.14 -0.51 13.99
C LEU A 99 17.89 0.98 13.77
N ASP A 100 18.81 1.82 14.21
CA ASP A 100 18.69 3.28 14.11
C ASP A 100 18.78 3.84 12.67
N ASN A 101 19.28 3.03 11.73
CA ASN A 101 19.46 3.40 10.33
C ASN A 101 18.28 2.97 9.42
N VAL A 102 17.15 2.58 10.00
CA VAL A 102 15.90 2.27 9.30
C VAL A 102 14.81 3.30 9.62
N ASP A 103 14.30 3.98 8.61
CA ASP A 103 13.15 4.88 8.69
C ASP A 103 11.90 4.15 8.17
N VAL A 104 10.97 3.82 9.04
CA VAL A 104 9.73 3.11 8.71
C VAL A 104 8.61 4.13 8.47
N ARG A 105 8.01 4.09 7.28
CA ARG A 105 6.92 4.97 6.87
C ARG A 105 5.70 4.14 6.49
N LEU A 106 4.80 3.98 7.42
CA LEU A 106 3.49 3.38 7.19
C LEU A 106 2.51 4.43 6.64
N ASP A 107 1.33 3.99 6.20
CA ASP A 107 0.30 4.84 5.56
C ASP A 107 0.90 5.65 4.38
N THR A 108 1.92 5.08 3.72
CA THR A 108 2.71 5.73 2.66
C THR A 108 2.67 4.90 1.39
N CYS A 109 2.07 5.45 0.36
CA CYS A 109 1.90 4.78 -0.92
C CYS A 109 2.99 5.19 -1.93
N VAL A 110 3.58 4.20 -2.61
CA VAL A 110 4.47 4.44 -3.75
C VAL A 110 3.62 4.63 -5.00
N ARG A 111 3.68 5.82 -5.59
CA ARG A 111 2.88 6.18 -6.78
C ARG A 111 3.62 6.08 -8.10
N GLY A 112 4.94 5.98 -8.05
CA GLY A 112 5.73 5.80 -9.27
C GLY A 112 7.22 5.73 -8.99
N CYS A 113 7.90 4.98 -9.87
CA CYS A 113 9.36 4.93 -9.95
C CYS A 113 9.78 5.53 -11.29
N TYR A 114 10.76 6.42 -11.26
CA TYR A 114 11.21 7.20 -12.41
C TYR A 114 12.69 6.96 -12.68
N ALA A 115 13.20 7.58 -13.75
CA ALA A 115 14.62 7.53 -14.07
C ALA A 115 15.49 7.97 -12.88
N ASP A 116 16.73 7.49 -12.82
CA ASP A 116 17.72 7.78 -11.77
C ASP A 116 17.23 7.39 -10.36
N ASN A 117 16.39 6.36 -10.24
CA ASN A 117 15.81 5.86 -8.98
C ASN A 117 15.10 6.95 -8.17
N TRP A 118 14.42 7.88 -8.85
CA TRP A 118 13.47 8.75 -8.22
C TRP A 118 12.15 8.03 -7.98
N VAL A 119 11.65 8.11 -6.76
CA VAL A 119 10.41 7.46 -6.34
C VAL A 119 9.47 8.50 -5.73
N ALA A 120 8.21 8.49 -6.18
CA ALA A 120 7.17 9.32 -5.62
C ALA A 120 6.46 8.58 -4.48
N LEU A 121 6.61 9.08 -3.27
CA LEU A 121 5.91 8.59 -2.07
C LEU A 121 4.81 9.59 -1.71
N VAL A 122 3.62 9.08 -1.40
CA VAL A 122 2.48 9.90 -0.98
C VAL A 122 1.99 9.43 0.39
N ASP A 123 1.98 10.35 1.32
CA ASP A 123 1.55 10.23 2.69
C ASP A 123 0.45 11.29 2.93
N GLY A 124 -0.80 10.86 2.99
CA GLY A 124 -1.95 11.76 3.00
C GLY A 124 -1.96 12.68 1.78
N ASP A 125 -1.78 13.98 1.99
CA ASP A 125 -1.69 15.02 0.95
C ASP A 125 -0.24 15.42 0.60
N ARG A 126 0.75 14.85 1.28
CA ARG A 126 2.18 15.15 1.08
C ARG A 126 2.80 14.29 0.00
N LEU A 127 3.52 14.92 -0.91
CA LEU A 127 4.36 14.26 -1.91
C LEU A 127 5.82 14.31 -1.49
N THR A 128 6.43 13.16 -1.21
CA THR A 128 7.87 13.04 -1.01
C THR A 128 8.53 12.53 -2.29
N LYS A 129 9.47 13.28 -2.82
CA LYS A 129 10.36 12.86 -3.90
C LYS A 129 11.58 12.21 -3.28
N MET A 130 11.57 10.88 -3.24
CA MET A 130 12.65 10.06 -2.69
C MET A 130 13.67 9.75 -3.78
N ARG A 131 14.94 9.96 -3.51
CA ARG A 131 16.02 9.44 -4.33
C ARG A 131 16.73 8.32 -3.60
N THR A 132 16.92 7.19 -4.27
CA THR A 132 17.56 6.01 -3.66
C THR A 132 18.64 5.42 -4.56
N CYS A 133 19.62 4.73 -3.98
CA CYS A 133 20.63 3.99 -4.75
C CYS A 133 20.04 2.65 -5.24
N GLN A 134 19.25 1.96 -4.40
CA GLN A 134 18.66 0.67 -4.71
C GLN A 134 17.19 0.63 -4.29
N ILE A 135 16.38 -0.14 -5.02
CA ILE A 135 14.96 -0.36 -4.72
C ILE A 135 14.72 -1.85 -4.54
N VAL A 136 14.12 -2.22 -3.42
CA VAL A 136 13.62 -3.58 -3.16
C VAL A 136 12.10 -3.55 -3.19
N VAL A 137 11.49 -4.33 -4.09
CA VAL A 137 10.04 -4.44 -4.21
C VAL A 137 9.57 -5.70 -3.52
N ALA A 138 8.83 -5.55 -2.42
CA ALA A 138 8.31 -6.62 -1.57
C ALA A 138 6.81 -6.45 -1.31
N THR A 139 6.06 -6.02 -2.33
CA THR A 139 4.65 -5.63 -2.26
C THR A 139 3.67 -6.81 -2.11
N GLY A 140 4.19 -8.04 -2.06
CA GLY A 140 3.37 -9.24 -1.96
C GLY A 140 2.66 -9.59 -3.26
N VAL A 141 1.50 -10.24 -3.14
CA VAL A 141 0.72 -10.74 -4.26
C VAL A 141 -0.75 -10.39 -4.10
N TYR A 142 -1.43 -10.23 -5.22
CA TYR A 142 -2.88 -10.13 -5.28
C TYR A 142 -3.44 -11.41 -5.91
N GLU A 143 -4.51 -11.93 -5.34
CA GLU A 143 -5.25 -13.01 -5.98
C GLU A 143 -5.94 -12.49 -7.24
N GLN A 144 -5.78 -13.23 -8.34
CA GLN A 144 -6.49 -12.95 -9.58
C GLN A 144 -7.87 -13.62 -9.54
N PRO A 145 -8.98 -12.87 -9.58
CA PRO A 145 -10.31 -13.48 -9.61
C PRO A 145 -10.48 -14.28 -10.88
N ALA A 146 -10.98 -15.51 -10.74
CA ALA A 146 -11.38 -16.32 -11.89
C ALA A 146 -12.71 -15.81 -12.46
N VAL A 147 -12.82 -15.83 -13.79
CA VAL A 147 -14.07 -15.49 -14.49
C VAL A 147 -14.88 -16.76 -14.68
N PHE A 148 -16.01 -16.87 -13.99
CA PHE A 148 -16.99 -17.96 -14.12
C PHE A 148 -18.41 -17.42 -13.99
N ARG A 149 -19.39 -18.23 -14.37
CA ARG A 149 -20.79 -17.82 -14.26
C ARG A 149 -21.17 -17.55 -12.82
N HIS A 150 -21.78 -16.39 -12.54
CA HIS A 150 -22.22 -15.95 -11.21
C HIS A 150 -21.06 -15.63 -10.24
N ASN A 151 -19.89 -15.27 -10.73
CA ASN A 151 -18.78 -14.82 -9.88
C ASN A 151 -19.03 -13.45 -9.21
N ASP A 152 -20.08 -12.77 -9.63
CA ASP A 152 -20.55 -11.46 -9.12
C ASP A 152 -21.62 -11.57 -8.02
N LEU A 153 -22.04 -12.78 -7.65
CA LEU A 153 -23.05 -12.95 -6.62
C LEU A 153 -22.52 -12.63 -5.21
N PRO A 154 -23.38 -12.08 -4.32
CA PRO A 154 -23.04 -11.92 -2.92
C PRO A 154 -22.57 -13.22 -2.27
N GLY A 155 -21.44 -13.16 -1.56
CA GLY A 155 -20.81 -14.33 -0.94
C GLY A 155 -19.74 -15.00 -1.78
N VAL A 156 -19.60 -14.65 -3.06
CA VAL A 156 -18.47 -15.07 -3.88
C VAL A 156 -17.33 -14.08 -3.64
N MET A 157 -16.23 -14.54 -3.05
CA MET A 157 -15.09 -13.71 -2.72
C MET A 157 -13.77 -14.47 -2.85
N LEU A 158 -12.67 -13.73 -2.93
CA LEU A 158 -11.33 -14.31 -2.94
C LEU A 158 -10.92 -14.81 -1.56
N GLY A 159 -10.02 -15.79 -1.50
CA GLY A 159 -9.54 -16.38 -0.24
C GLY A 159 -8.93 -15.35 0.71
N THR A 160 -8.10 -14.44 0.18
CA THR A 160 -7.53 -13.34 0.98
C THR A 160 -8.60 -12.36 1.49
N GLY A 161 -9.67 -12.14 0.73
CA GLY A 161 -10.83 -11.37 1.19
C GLY A 161 -11.53 -12.05 2.38
N ALA A 162 -11.77 -13.36 2.29
CA ALA A 162 -12.36 -14.13 3.37
C ALA A 162 -11.47 -14.13 4.63
N GLN A 163 -10.15 -14.32 4.48
CA GLN A 163 -9.21 -14.24 5.59
C GLN A 163 -9.28 -12.90 6.34
N ARG A 164 -9.33 -11.79 5.61
CA ARG A 164 -9.43 -10.44 6.21
C ARG A 164 -10.75 -10.20 6.94
N LEU A 165 -11.82 -10.86 6.52
CA LEU A 165 -13.13 -10.74 7.18
C LEU A 165 -13.25 -11.60 8.45
N LEU A 166 -12.45 -12.66 8.57
CA LEU A 166 -12.44 -13.56 9.72
C LEU A 166 -11.51 -13.08 10.84
N HIS A 167 -10.71 -12.07 10.59
CA HIS A 167 -9.75 -11.49 11.52
C HIS A 167 -10.25 -10.15 12.05
#